data_56d62a6df3a110b38098af89c2c5152a
#
_entry.id   56d62a6df3a110b38098af89c2c5152a
#
_cell.length_a   1.000
_cell.length_b   1.000
_cell.length_c   1.000
_cell.angle_alpha   90.00
_cell.angle_beta   90.00
_cell.angle_gamma   90.00
#
_symmetry.space_group_name_H-M   'P 1'
#
loop_
_entity.id
_entity.type
_entity.pdbx_description
1 polymer ?
#
loop_
_entity_poly.entity_id
_entity_poly.type
_entity_poly.pdbx_seq_one_letter_code
_entity_poly.pdbx_strand_id
1 'polypeptide(L)'
;MSLIEKGRKKSPWIYHLNTGSCNGCDIEIMALLGPKYDAERFGVKLAASPKHADIVLITGPVTTQCRERMINVLSQVPEPRVIVSVGSCPASGNVFKDSYCVDGPLEKWTKVDVSVVGCSPKPEAILKGILEAVEILNNCRGQENNV
;
A
#
# COMPACT_ATOMS: atom_id res chain seq x y z
N MET A 1 25.26 3.87 7.85
CA MET A 1 24.12 3.11 7.30
C MET A 1 23.98 1.79 8.04
N SER A 2 22.93 1.63 8.82
CA SER A 2 22.69 0.44 9.66
C SER A 2 22.51 -0.82 8.80
N LEU A 3 22.91 -1.99 9.31
CA LEU A 3 22.65 -3.30 8.69
C LEU A 3 21.15 -3.53 8.44
N ILE A 4 20.30 -3.01 9.34
CA ILE A 4 18.85 -3.06 9.25
C ILE A 4 18.35 -2.26 8.05
N GLU A 5 18.92 -1.09 7.77
CA GLU A 5 18.57 -0.26 6.60
C GLU A 5 18.94 -0.94 5.28
N LYS A 6 20.10 -1.59 5.23
CA LYS A 6 20.51 -2.38 4.06
C LYS A 6 19.59 -3.57 3.82
N GLY A 7 19.12 -4.23 4.89
CA GLY A 7 18.18 -5.35 4.82
C GLY A 7 16.82 -4.91 4.26
N ARG A 8 16.25 -3.83 4.79
CA ARG A 8 14.96 -3.28 4.34
C ARG A 8 14.96 -2.78 2.90
N LYS A 9 16.08 -2.23 2.42
CA LYS A 9 16.26 -1.84 1.02
C LYS A 9 16.19 -3.05 0.07
N LYS A 10 16.67 -4.19 0.52
CA LYS A 10 16.78 -5.40 -0.28
C LYS A 10 15.54 -6.28 -0.19
N SER A 11 14.74 -6.15 0.88
CA SER A 11 13.54 -6.94 1.12
C SER A 11 12.47 -6.09 1.83
N PRO A 12 11.74 -5.23 1.10
CA PRO A 12 10.65 -4.44 1.67
C PRO A 12 9.47 -5.34 2.03
N TRP A 13 8.89 -5.11 3.20
CA TRP A 13 7.73 -5.84 3.65
C TRP A 13 6.46 -5.04 3.34
N ILE A 14 5.56 -5.65 2.59
CA ILE A 14 4.27 -5.07 2.22
C ILE A 14 3.17 -5.57 3.15
N TYR A 15 2.27 -4.68 3.54
CA TYR A 15 1.05 -5.03 4.26
C TYR A 15 -0.17 -4.65 3.42
N HIS A 16 -1.09 -5.58 3.24
CA HIS A 16 -2.32 -5.35 2.50
C HIS A 16 -3.46 -4.96 3.46
N LEU A 17 -4.11 -3.83 3.19
CA LEU A 17 -5.22 -3.30 3.97
C LEU A 17 -6.42 -3.05 3.07
N ASN A 18 -7.50 -3.78 3.30
CA ASN A 18 -8.78 -3.58 2.62
C ASN A 18 -9.65 -2.62 3.42
N THR A 19 -10.14 -1.54 2.79
CA THR A 19 -10.99 -0.51 3.41
C THR A 19 -12.44 -0.53 2.91
N GLY A 20 -12.83 -1.59 2.23
CA GLY A 20 -14.15 -1.77 1.66
C GLY A 20 -14.14 -2.07 0.16
N SER A 21 -13.09 -2.76 -0.31
CA SER A 21 -12.94 -3.11 -1.71
C SER A 21 -13.93 -4.19 -2.15
N CYS A 22 -14.23 -4.22 -3.46
CA CYS A 22 -15.01 -5.30 -4.09
C CYS A 22 -14.19 -6.58 -4.32
N ASN A 23 -13.00 -6.71 -3.74
CA ASN A 23 -12.02 -7.78 -3.91
C ASN A 23 -11.34 -7.88 -5.29
N GLY A 24 -11.70 -7.08 -6.28
CA GLY A 24 -11.04 -7.12 -7.59
C GLY A 24 -9.54 -6.82 -7.49
N CYS A 25 -9.18 -5.72 -6.82
CA CYS A 25 -7.78 -5.36 -6.59
C CYS A 25 -7.06 -6.35 -5.66
N ASP A 26 -7.77 -6.92 -4.69
CA ASP A 26 -7.20 -7.88 -3.73
C ASP A 26 -6.79 -9.18 -4.42
N ILE A 27 -7.61 -9.67 -5.37
CA ILE A 27 -7.29 -10.84 -6.19
C ILE A 27 -6.04 -10.58 -7.05
N GLU A 28 -5.91 -9.38 -7.63
CA GLU A 28 -4.72 -9.02 -8.42
C GLU A 28 -3.46 -8.90 -7.55
N ILE A 29 -3.58 -8.43 -6.31
CA ILE A 29 -2.48 -8.44 -5.33
C ILE A 29 -2.09 -9.87 -4.97
N MET A 30 -3.05 -10.76 -4.76
CA MET A 30 -2.78 -12.17 -4.49
C MET A 30 -2.16 -12.87 -5.71
N ALA A 31 -2.61 -12.55 -6.93
CA ALA A 31 -2.02 -13.04 -8.17
C ALA A 31 -0.57 -12.57 -8.33
N LEU A 32 -0.25 -11.34 -7.91
CA LEU A 32 1.10 -10.80 -7.91
C LEU A 32 2.08 -11.61 -7.04
N LEU A 33 1.59 -12.12 -5.90
CA LEU A 33 2.37 -12.98 -5.00
C LEU A 33 2.46 -14.44 -5.51
N GLY A 34 1.64 -14.78 -6.50
CA GLY A 34 1.62 -16.11 -7.10
C GLY A 34 2.82 -16.42 -8.00
N PRO A 35 3.03 -17.70 -8.37
CA PRO A 35 4.22 -18.17 -9.11
C PRO A 35 4.40 -17.51 -10.48
N LYS A 36 3.34 -16.99 -11.08
CA LYS A 36 3.40 -16.37 -12.41
C LYS A 36 4.15 -15.05 -12.41
N TYR A 37 3.92 -14.23 -11.39
CA TYR A 37 4.51 -12.90 -11.29
C TYR A 37 5.66 -12.85 -10.30
N ASP A 38 5.62 -13.69 -9.28
CA ASP A 38 6.69 -13.93 -8.32
C ASP A 38 7.30 -12.63 -7.75
N ALA A 39 6.47 -11.83 -7.07
CA ALA A 39 6.91 -10.58 -6.48
C ALA A 39 8.04 -10.77 -5.44
N GLU A 40 8.13 -11.96 -4.83
CA GLU A 40 9.20 -12.28 -3.89
C GLU A 40 10.57 -12.29 -4.55
N ARG A 41 10.68 -12.57 -5.85
CA ARG A 41 11.92 -12.45 -6.63
C ARG A 41 12.49 -11.03 -6.63
N PHE A 42 11.64 -10.04 -6.51
CA PHE A 42 12.04 -8.63 -6.39
C PHE A 42 12.34 -8.22 -4.93
N GLY A 43 12.35 -9.18 -4.01
CA GLY A 43 12.60 -8.94 -2.60
C GLY A 43 11.36 -8.54 -1.79
N VAL A 44 10.21 -8.41 -2.43
CA VAL A 44 8.95 -8.01 -1.77
C VAL A 44 8.40 -9.18 -0.96
N LYS A 45 8.06 -8.94 0.31
CA LYS A 45 7.49 -9.96 1.20
C LYS A 45 6.21 -9.48 1.86
N LEU A 46 5.19 -10.34 1.91
CA LEU A 46 3.95 -10.04 2.59
C LEU A 46 4.12 -10.12 4.10
N ALA A 47 3.81 -9.04 4.80
CA ALA A 47 3.80 -8.96 6.25
C ALA A 47 2.46 -9.42 6.82
N ALA A 48 2.50 -10.27 7.84
CA ALA A 48 1.29 -10.70 8.55
C ALA A 48 0.78 -9.66 9.56
N SER A 49 1.61 -8.69 9.92
CA SER A 49 1.28 -7.65 10.91
C SER A 49 1.70 -6.27 10.40
N PRO A 50 0.90 -5.22 10.66
CA PRO A 50 1.25 -3.85 10.29
C PRO A 50 2.55 -3.36 10.94
N LYS A 51 2.91 -3.88 12.11
CA LYS A 51 4.13 -3.50 12.85
C LYS A 51 5.43 -3.85 12.13
N HIS A 52 5.38 -4.74 11.15
CA HIS A 52 6.55 -5.17 10.37
C HIS A 52 6.56 -4.60 8.94
N ALA A 53 5.52 -3.85 8.58
CA ALA A 53 5.38 -3.33 7.23
C ALA A 53 6.23 -2.07 7.00
N ASP A 54 6.82 -1.99 5.83
CA ASP A 54 7.49 -0.79 5.31
C ASP A 54 6.58 -0.07 4.29
N ILE A 55 5.77 -0.85 3.57
CA ILE A 55 4.84 -0.36 2.54
C ILE A 55 3.44 -0.88 2.84
N VAL A 56 2.45 0.00 2.81
CA VAL A 56 1.04 -0.37 3.01
C VAL A 56 0.30 -0.25 1.69
N LEU A 57 -0.25 -1.36 1.19
CA LEU A 57 -1.11 -1.40 0.02
C LEU A 57 -2.57 -1.27 0.48
N ILE A 58 -3.23 -0.19 0.09
CA ILE A 58 -4.62 0.06 0.47
C ILE A 58 -5.53 -0.13 -0.73
N THR A 59 -6.57 -0.96 -0.57
CA THR A 59 -7.58 -1.25 -1.58
C THR A 59 -8.96 -0.81 -1.14
N GLY A 60 -9.77 -0.38 -2.09
CA GLY A 60 -11.15 0.03 -1.89
C GLY A 60 -11.34 1.46 -1.41
N PRO A 61 -12.57 2.00 -1.52
CA PRO A 61 -12.92 3.28 -0.96
C PRO A 61 -12.93 3.19 0.57
N VAL A 62 -12.70 4.30 1.25
CA VAL A 62 -12.77 4.32 2.71
C VAL A 62 -14.24 4.29 3.12
N THR A 63 -14.70 3.15 3.64
CA THR A 63 -16.05 3.03 4.19
C THR A 63 -16.09 3.53 5.63
N THR A 64 -17.25 4.03 6.04
CA THR A 64 -17.49 4.55 7.40
C THR A 64 -17.12 3.53 8.48
N GLN A 65 -17.42 2.25 8.26
CA GLN A 65 -17.10 1.18 9.21
C GLN A 65 -15.62 0.84 9.27
N CYS A 66 -14.91 0.93 8.15
CA CYS A 66 -13.48 0.58 8.09
C CYS A 66 -12.56 1.75 8.46
N ARG A 67 -13.04 2.98 8.44
CA ARG A 67 -12.27 4.20 8.70
C ARG A 67 -11.46 4.15 9.99
N GLU A 68 -12.13 3.92 11.12
CA GLU A 68 -11.44 3.89 12.42
C GLU A 68 -10.42 2.76 12.51
N ARG A 69 -10.76 1.60 11.96
CA ARG A 69 -9.85 0.45 11.91
C ARG A 69 -8.64 0.73 11.04
N MET A 70 -8.84 1.39 9.90
CA MET A 70 -7.76 1.83 9.01
C MET A 70 -6.80 2.77 9.75
N ILE A 71 -7.31 3.78 10.43
CA ILE A 71 -6.50 4.74 11.21
C ILE A 71 -5.70 4.00 12.28
N ASN A 72 -6.35 3.09 13.03
CA ASN A 72 -5.69 2.30 14.06
C ASN A 72 -4.59 1.38 13.49
N VAL A 73 -4.81 0.78 12.33
CA VAL A 73 -3.78 -0.04 11.66
C VAL A 73 -2.62 0.83 11.19
N LEU A 74 -2.91 1.96 10.56
CA LEU A 74 -1.87 2.88 10.08
C LEU A 74 -1.02 3.45 11.23
N SER A 75 -1.61 3.67 12.40
CA SER A 75 -0.85 4.13 13.58
C SER A 75 0.13 3.08 14.12
N GLN A 76 -0.06 1.81 13.79
CA GLN A 76 0.83 0.72 14.20
C GLN A 76 1.99 0.47 13.23
N VAL A 77 1.91 1.01 12.02
CA VAL A 77 3.00 0.90 11.03
C VAL A 77 4.12 1.86 11.41
N PRO A 78 5.35 1.36 11.61
CA PRO A 78 6.48 2.21 11.99
C PRO A 78 6.89 3.17 10.87
N GLU A 79 7.38 4.35 11.25
CA GLU A 79 8.02 5.27 10.32
C GLU A 79 9.48 4.83 10.04
N PRO A 80 10.03 5.11 8.87
CA PRO A 80 9.38 5.65 7.68
C PRO A 80 8.57 4.59 6.94
N ARG A 81 7.36 4.96 6.51
CA ARG A 81 6.44 4.11 5.77
C ARG A 81 6.01 4.77 4.46
N VAL A 82 5.61 3.98 3.49
CA VAL A 82 5.06 4.45 2.22
C VAL A 82 3.66 3.87 2.04
N ILE A 83 2.71 4.71 1.66
CA ILE A 83 1.31 4.32 1.43
C ILE A 83 1.03 4.30 -0.06
N VAL A 84 0.63 3.13 -0.54
CA VAL A 84 0.28 2.89 -1.95
C VAL A 84 -1.22 2.65 -2.06
N SER A 85 -1.91 3.49 -2.80
CA SER A 85 -3.31 3.26 -3.15
C SER A 85 -3.40 2.36 -4.39
N VAL A 86 -4.11 1.24 -4.27
CA VAL A 86 -4.27 0.27 -5.36
C VAL A 86 -5.69 0.29 -5.88
N GLY A 87 -5.84 0.69 -7.12
CA GLY A 87 -7.11 0.83 -7.80
C GLY A 87 -7.68 2.24 -7.82
N SER A 88 -8.70 2.46 -8.60
CA SER A 88 -9.38 3.77 -8.73
C SER A 88 -10.28 4.08 -7.54
N CYS A 89 -10.72 3.05 -6.77
CA CYS A 89 -11.63 3.25 -5.64
C CYS A 89 -11.01 4.05 -4.49
N PRO A 90 -9.77 3.77 -4.02
CA PRO A 90 -9.17 4.57 -2.96
C PRO A 90 -8.81 5.99 -3.44
N ALA A 91 -8.54 6.18 -4.73
CA ALA A 91 -8.19 7.49 -5.28
C ALA A 91 -9.40 8.44 -5.41
N SER A 92 -10.56 7.94 -5.88
CA SER A 92 -11.70 8.80 -6.23
C SER A 92 -13.06 8.29 -5.74
N GLY A 93 -13.11 7.11 -5.11
CA GLY A 93 -14.35 6.40 -4.81
C GLY A 93 -14.92 5.60 -5.99
N ASN A 94 -14.51 5.92 -7.23
CA ASN A 94 -14.96 5.29 -8.47
C ASN A 94 -16.49 5.09 -8.50
N VAL A 95 -16.98 3.87 -8.74
CA VAL A 95 -18.41 3.52 -8.80
C VAL A 95 -19.15 3.75 -7.47
N PHE A 96 -18.42 3.72 -6.34
CA PHE A 96 -18.97 3.89 -5.00
C PHE A 96 -18.97 5.34 -4.52
N LYS A 97 -18.55 6.28 -5.38
CA LYS A 97 -18.61 7.71 -5.08
C LYS A 97 -20.05 8.12 -4.73
N ASP A 98 -20.18 8.96 -3.73
CA ASP A 98 -21.46 9.49 -3.23
C ASP A 98 -22.39 8.44 -2.59
N SER A 99 -21.88 7.22 -2.32
CA SER A 99 -22.61 6.24 -1.51
C SER A 99 -22.62 6.66 -0.05
N TYR A 100 -23.76 6.48 0.65
CA TYR A 100 -23.94 6.87 2.05
C TYR A 100 -22.99 6.16 3.03
N CYS A 101 -22.41 5.03 2.62
CA CYS A 101 -21.47 4.26 3.45
C CYS A 101 -19.99 4.54 3.13
N VAL A 102 -19.69 5.43 2.19
CA VAL A 102 -18.33 5.78 1.75
C VAL A 102 -17.98 7.19 2.21
N ASP A 103 -16.94 7.30 3.01
CA ASP A 103 -16.47 8.58 3.57
C ASP A 103 -15.57 9.38 2.60
N GLY A 104 -15.35 8.85 1.40
CA GLY A 104 -14.61 9.52 0.33
C GLY A 104 -13.25 8.88 0.00
N PRO A 105 -12.42 9.61 -0.75
CA PRO A 105 -11.11 9.14 -1.16
C PRO A 105 -10.14 9.00 0.01
N LEU A 106 -9.14 8.12 -0.17
CA LEU A 106 -8.13 7.83 0.83
C LEU A 106 -7.29 9.07 1.23
N GLU A 107 -7.02 9.96 0.27
CA GLU A 107 -6.25 11.19 0.47
C GLU A 107 -6.84 12.13 1.54
N LYS A 108 -8.13 12.02 1.79
CA LYS A 108 -8.83 12.78 2.84
C LYS A 108 -8.38 12.37 4.26
N TRP A 109 -7.89 11.13 4.40
CA TRP A 109 -7.61 10.52 5.69
C TRP A 109 -6.12 10.28 5.95
N THR A 110 -5.36 10.08 4.89
CA THR A 110 -3.92 9.84 4.99
C THR A 110 -3.19 10.32 3.74
N LYS A 111 -1.91 10.66 3.88
CA LYS A 111 -1.07 10.99 2.74
C LYS A 111 -0.84 9.74 1.90
N VAL A 112 -1.15 9.81 0.61
CA VAL A 112 -0.86 8.77 -0.38
C VAL A 112 0.42 9.15 -1.11
N ASP A 113 1.40 8.25 -1.13
CA ASP A 113 2.69 8.50 -1.77
C ASP A 113 2.72 7.99 -3.22
N VAL A 114 2.06 6.86 -3.47
CA VAL A 114 1.96 6.25 -4.82
C VAL A 114 0.52 5.84 -5.10
N SER A 115 0.02 6.13 -6.31
CA SER A 115 -1.31 5.72 -6.75
C SER A 115 -1.24 4.85 -8.00
N VAL A 116 -1.70 3.62 -7.88
CA VAL A 116 -1.82 2.67 -9.00
C VAL A 116 -3.27 2.65 -9.48
N VAL A 117 -3.55 3.35 -10.57
CA VAL A 117 -4.91 3.51 -11.10
C VAL A 117 -5.31 2.32 -11.96
N GLY A 118 -6.56 1.89 -11.84
CA GLY A 118 -7.19 0.82 -12.61
C GLY A 118 -8.37 0.23 -11.86
N CYS A 119 -9.28 -0.45 -12.56
CA CYS A 119 -10.41 -1.12 -11.95
C CYS A 119 -10.65 -2.51 -12.59
N SER A 120 -9.89 -3.49 -12.17
CA SER A 120 -8.71 -3.58 -11.29
C SER A 120 -7.40 -3.34 -12.07
N PRO A 121 -6.34 -2.80 -11.45
CA PRO A 121 -5.03 -2.71 -12.12
C PRO A 121 -4.43 -4.11 -12.27
N LYS A 122 -3.70 -4.32 -13.37
CA LYS A 122 -2.99 -5.60 -13.60
C LYS A 122 -1.86 -5.78 -12.59
N PRO A 123 -1.47 -7.04 -12.27
CA PRO A 123 -0.38 -7.32 -11.33
C PRO A 123 0.94 -6.62 -11.70
N GLU A 124 1.26 -6.50 -13.00
CA GLU A 124 2.47 -5.79 -13.43
C GLU A 124 2.44 -4.29 -13.07
N ALA A 125 1.26 -3.67 -13.14
CA ALA A 125 1.10 -2.27 -12.75
C ALA A 125 1.24 -2.09 -11.24
N ILE A 126 0.70 -3.03 -10.45
CA ILE A 126 0.84 -3.05 -9.00
C ILE A 126 2.32 -3.23 -8.62
N LEU A 127 3.02 -4.15 -9.29
CA LEU A 127 4.45 -4.36 -9.07
C LEU A 127 5.28 -3.10 -9.33
N LYS A 128 5.00 -2.38 -10.44
CA LYS A 128 5.64 -1.10 -10.72
C LYS A 128 5.41 -0.07 -9.62
N GLY A 129 4.17 0.04 -9.12
CA GLY A 129 3.84 0.92 -8.01
C GLY A 129 4.57 0.55 -6.71
N ILE A 130 4.76 -0.74 -6.43
CA ILE A 130 5.54 -1.20 -5.28
C ILE A 130 7.02 -0.84 -5.45
N LEU A 131 7.60 -1.02 -6.64
CA LEU A 131 8.99 -0.66 -6.91
C LEU A 131 9.22 0.86 -6.77
N GLU A 132 8.29 1.68 -7.25
CA GLU A 132 8.30 3.13 -7.05
C GLU A 132 8.23 3.49 -5.55
N ALA A 133 7.37 2.81 -4.80
CA ALA A 133 7.28 2.98 -3.34
C ALA A 133 8.60 2.63 -2.63
N VAL A 134 9.30 1.60 -3.10
CA VAL A 134 10.64 1.23 -2.58
C VAL A 134 11.66 2.34 -2.85
N GLU A 135 11.63 2.97 -4.02
CA GLU A 135 12.50 4.11 -4.34
C GLU A 135 12.22 5.31 -3.43
N ILE A 136 10.95 5.64 -3.21
CA ILE A 136 10.54 6.70 -2.27
C ILE A 136 11.02 6.39 -0.86
N LEU A 137 10.82 5.15 -0.39
CA LEU A 137 11.27 4.70 0.91
C LEU A 137 12.80 4.84 1.09
N ASN A 138 13.55 4.58 0.02
CA ASN A 138 15.00 4.76 0.01
C ASN A 138 15.41 6.24 0.06
N ASN A 139 14.68 7.12 -0.61
CA ASN A 139 14.97 8.55 -0.66
C ASN A 139 14.59 9.28 0.63
N CYS A 140 13.45 8.95 1.24
CA CYS A 140 13.03 9.52 2.53
C CYS A 140 14.07 9.28 3.64
N ARG A 141 14.74 8.14 3.63
CA ARG A 141 15.79 7.79 4.59
C ARG A 141 17.15 8.45 4.32
N GLY A 142 17.36 8.96 3.11
CA GLY A 142 18.56 9.73 2.76
C GLY A 142 18.61 11.11 3.41
N GLN A 143 17.45 11.66 3.81
CA GLN A 143 17.36 12.99 4.41
C GLN A 143 17.52 12.99 5.94
N GLU A 144 17.23 11.89 6.62
CA GLU A 144 17.42 11.79 8.09
C GLU A 144 18.89 11.64 8.53
N ASN A 145 19.80 11.33 7.61
CA ASN A 145 21.22 11.16 7.91
C ASN A 145 22.08 12.42 7.69
N ASN A 146 21.44 13.58 7.45
CA ASN A 146 22.13 14.87 7.24
C ASN A 146 21.83 15.91 8.34
N VAL A 147 21.44 15.48 9.55
CA VAL A 147 21.31 16.34 10.72
C VAL A 147 22.26 15.86 11.82
#